data_0bf209ee778563dfc97b015b80cbed46
#
_entry.id   0bf209ee778563dfc97b015b80cbed46
#
_cell.length_a   1.000
_cell.length_b   1.000
_cell.length_c   1.000
_cell.angle_alpha   90.00
_cell.angle_beta   90.00
_cell.angle_gamma   90.00
#
_symmetry.space_group_name_H-M   'P 1'
#
loop_
_entity.id
_entity.type
_entity.pdbx_description
1 polymer ?
#
loop_
_entity_poly.entity_id
_entity_poly.type
_entity_poly.pdbx_seq_one_letter_code
_entity_poly.pdbx_strand_id
1 'polypeptide(L)'
;LKLAPGTYTIEEISSPDGFTREIQEIPFTLKQENVVNVDDDNNQYITVEVKNNRMYGQLELQKQVEEYQSDRNLVTEKSLAGIVFRLVAAEDIIEPIHGKVILPKGQTYTEFTTDENGCAFVEHIPLGKYVVQEIQTLDGLVLNETTYPVEFNAEDDMTATIHRKLTITNEITKTDITKTMITGGPETPGAKLQVIDEENTVVDEWVSAYQVVHK
;
A
#
# COMPACT_ATOMS: atom_id res chain seq x y z
N LEU A 1 20.80 21.97 -33.09
CA LEU A 1 19.82 22.83 -33.75
C LEU A 1 20.52 24.13 -34.12
N LYS A 2 20.37 24.63 -35.39
CA LYS A 2 20.93 25.91 -35.84
C LYS A 2 19.78 26.92 -35.93
N LEU A 3 19.73 27.84 -35.01
CA LEU A 3 18.75 28.94 -34.97
C LEU A 3 19.44 30.26 -35.30
N ALA A 4 18.69 31.18 -35.90
CA ALA A 4 19.14 32.58 -36.08
C ALA A 4 19.16 33.30 -34.71
N PRO A 5 19.91 34.39 -34.56
CA PRO A 5 19.78 35.22 -33.35
C PRO A 5 18.33 35.67 -33.15
N GLY A 6 17.83 35.55 -31.92
CA GLY A 6 16.42 35.85 -31.60
C GLY A 6 16.00 35.32 -30.23
N THR A 7 14.75 35.61 -29.86
CA THR A 7 14.11 35.07 -28.67
C THR A 7 13.17 33.94 -29.06
N TYR A 8 13.25 32.83 -28.34
CA TYR A 8 12.53 31.58 -28.58
C TYR A 8 11.95 31.03 -27.29
N THR A 9 11.04 30.11 -27.42
CA THR A 9 10.45 29.35 -26.32
C THR A 9 10.57 27.88 -26.63
N ILE A 10 10.92 27.06 -25.63
CA ILE A 10 10.83 25.62 -25.67
C ILE A 10 9.52 25.21 -24.98
N GLU A 11 8.77 24.36 -25.63
CA GLU A 11 7.58 23.70 -25.10
C GLU A 11 7.80 22.20 -25.20
N GLU A 12 7.61 21.48 -24.10
CA GLU A 12 7.62 20.01 -24.12
C GLU A 12 6.24 19.50 -24.54
N ILE A 13 6.17 18.76 -25.63
CA ILE A 13 4.91 18.23 -26.19
C ILE A 13 4.51 16.94 -25.53
N SER A 14 5.49 16.10 -25.12
CA SER A 14 5.29 14.83 -24.39
C SER A 14 6.51 14.50 -23.56
N SER A 15 6.31 13.88 -22.39
CA SER A 15 7.38 13.37 -21.56
C SER A 15 7.74 11.92 -21.92
N PRO A 16 8.92 11.43 -21.52
CA PRO A 16 9.22 10.00 -21.52
C PRO A 16 8.29 9.23 -20.55
N ASP A 17 8.09 7.93 -20.82
CA ASP A 17 7.31 7.05 -19.94
C ASP A 17 7.85 7.10 -18.49
N GLY A 18 6.95 7.23 -17.53
CA GLY A 18 7.28 7.29 -16.10
C GLY A 18 7.74 8.67 -15.60
N PHE A 19 7.61 9.70 -16.44
CA PHE A 19 7.91 11.09 -16.06
C PHE A 19 6.73 12.01 -16.37
N THR A 20 6.61 13.09 -15.58
CA THR A 20 5.66 14.17 -15.89
C THR A 20 6.26 15.10 -16.92
N ARG A 21 5.38 15.66 -17.76
CA ARG A 21 5.75 16.70 -18.71
C ARG A 21 5.98 18.05 -18.01
N GLU A 22 7.00 18.79 -18.47
CA GLU A 22 7.15 20.19 -18.12
C GLU A 22 6.10 21.02 -18.87
N ILE A 23 5.18 21.62 -18.13
CA ILE A 23 4.08 22.40 -18.70
C ILE A 23 4.41 23.90 -18.86
N GLN A 24 5.52 24.35 -18.27
CA GLN A 24 5.93 25.75 -18.39
C GLN A 24 6.77 25.93 -19.65
N GLU A 25 6.42 26.93 -20.43
CA GLU A 25 7.23 27.39 -21.55
C GLU A 25 8.55 27.97 -21.03
N ILE A 26 9.67 27.49 -21.58
CA ILE A 26 11.02 27.89 -21.19
C ILE A 26 11.55 28.92 -22.22
N PRO A 27 11.50 30.23 -21.93
CA PRO A 27 12.02 31.25 -22.85
C PRO A 27 13.54 31.26 -22.83
N PHE A 28 14.16 31.45 -24.00
CA PHE A 28 15.58 31.67 -24.11
C PHE A 28 15.92 32.66 -25.25
N THR A 29 17.08 33.30 -25.17
CA THR A 29 17.49 34.27 -26.16
C THR A 29 18.88 33.92 -26.70
N LEU A 30 18.95 33.81 -28.02
CA LEU A 30 20.21 33.67 -28.76
C LEU A 30 20.76 35.01 -29.09
N LYS A 31 21.78 35.46 -28.34
CA LYS A 31 22.60 36.64 -28.62
C LYS A 31 24.06 36.28 -28.36
N GLN A 32 24.97 37.00 -29.01
CA GLN A 32 26.40 36.78 -28.84
C GLN A 32 26.84 36.89 -27.35
N GLU A 33 26.26 37.83 -26.63
CA GLU A 33 26.53 38.08 -25.21
C GLU A 33 26.04 36.93 -24.27
N ASN A 34 25.14 36.04 -24.74
CA ASN A 34 24.59 34.94 -23.98
C ASN A 34 25.30 33.63 -24.25
N VAL A 35 26.32 33.59 -25.09
CA VAL A 35 27.13 32.41 -25.38
C VAL A 35 28.01 32.14 -24.18
N VAL A 36 27.81 30.97 -23.56
CA VAL A 36 28.50 30.56 -22.33
C VAL A 36 29.47 29.42 -22.57
N ASN A 37 29.27 28.67 -23.67
CA ASN A 37 30.05 27.45 -23.97
C ASN A 37 30.63 27.50 -25.38
N VAL A 38 31.79 26.93 -25.54
CA VAL A 38 32.50 26.73 -26.82
C VAL A 38 32.96 25.26 -26.84
N ASP A 39 32.61 24.50 -27.87
CA ASP A 39 33.11 23.13 -28.06
C ASP A 39 34.49 23.06 -28.70
N ASP A 40 35.03 21.85 -28.84
CA ASP A 40 36.35 21.59 -29.41
C ASP A 40 36.49 22.04 -30.88
N ASP A 41 35.37 22.15 -31.61
CA ASP A 41 35.28 22.64 -32.98
C ASP A 41 35.07 24.17 -33.06
N ASN A 42 35.18 24.87 -31.92
CA ASN A 42 34.97 26.32 -31.77
C ASN A 42 33.54 26.78 -32.09
N ASN A 43 32.53 25.88 -32.00
CA ASN A 43 31.15 26.29 -32.10
C ASN A 43 30.69 26.92 -30.79
N GLN A 44 29.96 28.02 -30.89
CA GLN A 44 29.40 28.72 -29.75
C GLN A 44 27.96 28.23 -29.52
N TYR A 45 27.60 27.89 -28.26
CA TYR A 45 26.27 27.42 -27.90
C TYR A 45 25.81 27.96 -26.55
N ILE A 46 24.48 27.98 -26.35
CA ILE A 46 23.82 28.17 -25.07
C ILE A 46 23.19 26.82 -24.67
N THR A 47 23.15 26.55 -23.37
CA THR A 47 22.46 25.37 -22.81
C THR A 47 21.14 25.85 -22.20
N VAL A 48 20.04 25.21 -22.61
CA VAL A 48 18.73 25.37 -21.99
C VAL A 48 18.34 24.02 -21.40
N GLU A 49 18.08 23.99 -20.11
CA GLU A 49 17.76 22.77 -19.39
C GLU A 49 16.24 22.64 -19.22
N VAL A 50 15.69 21.48 -19.61
CA VAL A 50 14.30 21.09 -19.38
C VAL A 50 14.31 19.89 -18.41
N LYS A 51 13.49 19.94 -17.35
CA LYS A 51 13.47 18.92 -16.29
C LYS A 51 12.10 18.30 -16.16
N ASN A 52 12.07 16.97 -16.15
CA ASN A 52 10.87 16.19 -15.85
C ASN A 52 10.95 15.60 -14.45
N ASN A 53 9.82 15.52 -13.76
CA ASN A 53 9.73 14.83 -12.48
C ASN A 53 9.36 13.37 -12.72
N ARG A 54 9.99 12.48 -11.96
CA ARG A 54 9.64 11.06 -12.00
C ARG A 54 8.28 10.82 -11.34
N MET A 55 7.47 9.95 -11.95
CA MET A 55 6.21 9.49 -11.39
C MET A 55 6.43 8.38 -10.38
N TYR A 56 5.58 8.35 -9.35
CA TYR A 56 5.59 7.33 -8.30
C TYR A 56 4.18 6.94 -7.89
N GLY A 57 4.05 5.73 -7.37
CA GLY A 57 2.85 5.26 -6.69
C GLY A 57 2.83 5.67 -5.22
N GLN A 58 1.61 5.82 -4.69
CA GLN A 58 1.30 5.93 -3.27
C GLN A 58 0.17 4.97 -2.93
N LEU A 59 0.38 4.12 -1.93
CA LEU A 59 -0.61 3.18 -1.42
C LEU A 59 -1.12 3.67 -0.06
N GLU A 60 -2.45 3.78 0.05
CA GLU A 60 -3.17 3.89 1.31
C GLU A 60 -3.84 2.55 1.60
N LEU A 61 -3.52 1.94 2.75
CA LEU A 61 -4.17 0.72 3.21
C LEU A 61 -5.05 1.06 4.43
N GLN A 62 -6.30 0.58 4.39
CA GLN A 62 -7.22 0.62 5.50
C GLN A 62 -7.51 -0.80 5.99
N LYS A 63 -7.12 -1.10 7.22
CA LYS A 63 -7.44 -2.35 7.89
C LYS A 63 -8.81 -2.27 8.55
N GLN A 64 -9.57 -3.34 8.42
CA GLN A 64 -10.88 -3.51 9.07
C GLN A 64 -10.92 -4.90 9.74
N VAL A 65 -11.86 -5.06 10.65
CA VAL A 65 -12.21 -6.34 11.29
C VAL A 65 -13.67 -6.63 10.97
N GLU A 66 -14.04 -7.90 10.78
CA GLU A 66 -15.43 -8.29 10.58
C GLU A 66 -16.29 -7.81 11.75
N GLU A 67 -17.50 -7.33 11.46
CA GLU A 67 -18.47 -7.01 12.50
C GLU A 67 -18.99 -8.31 13.12
N TYR A 68 -18.71 -8.52 14.39
CA TYR A 68 -19.33 -9.59 15.16
C TYR A 68 -20.59 -9.06 15.85
N GLN A 69 -21.75 -9.64 15.50
CA GLN A 69 -23.04 -9.33 16.14
C GLN A 69 -23.13 -10.01 17.53
N SER A 70 -22.32 -9.60 18.47
CA SER A 70 -22.55 -9.91 19.88
C SER A 70 -22.90 -8.62 20.61
N ASP A 71 -23.75 -8.71 21.64
CA ASP A 71 -24.14 -7.60 22.52
C ASP A 71 -22.95 -7.00 23.30
N ARG A 72 -21.74 -7.51 23.05
CA ARG A 72 -20.46 -7.10 23.63
C ARG A 72 -19.39 -7.00 22.55
N ASN A 73 -19.29 -5.83 21.95
CA ASN A 73 -18.28 -5.46 20.94
C ASN A 73 -16.87 -5.34 21.55
N LEU A 74 -16.27 -6.46 21.98
CA LEU A 74 -14.93 -6.44 22.61
C LEU A 74 -13.77 -6.21 21.61
N VAL A 75 -13.99 -6.42 20.31
CA VAL A 75 -12.94 -6.30 19.28
C VAL A 75 -12.88 -4.90 18.66
N THR A 76 -13.98 -4.15 18.62
CA THR A 76 -14.05 -2.82 17.99
C THR A 76 -13.40 -1.71 18.83
N GLU A 77 -13.11 -1.95 20.10
CA GLU A 77 -12.44 -0.97 20.98
C GLU A 77 -10.91 -1.12 21.02
N LYS A 78 -10.37 -2.17 20.40
CA LYS A 78 -8.91 -2.38 20.36
C LYS A 78 -8.29 -1.64 19.20
N SER A 79 -7.14 -0.99 19.47
CA SER A 79 -6.25 -0.44 18.45
C SER A 79 -5.92 -1.48 17.39
N LEU A 80 -5.92 -1.08 16.12
CA LEU A 80 -5.46 -1.90 14.99
C LEU A 80 -3.99 -1.65 14.64
N ALA A 81 -3.23 -1.00 15.53
CA ALA A 81 -1.81 -0.78 15.35
C ALA A 81 -1.02 -2.09 15.44
N GLY A 82 -0.02 -2.22 14.58
CA GLY A 82 0.93 -3.33 14.65
C GLY A 82 0.63 -4.49 13.70
N ILE A 83 -0.38 -4.42 12.85
CA ILE A 83 -0.59 -5.40 11.77
C ILE A 83 0.42 -5.11 10.67
N VAL A 84 1.22 -6.10 10.28
CA VAL A 84 2.32 -5.93 9.34
C VAL A 84 1.96 -6.48 7.97
N PHE A 85 2.20 -5.67 6.97
CA PHE A 85 2.05 -6.00 5.56
C PHE A 85 3.40 -5.91 4.83
N ARG A 86 3.51 -6.60 3.70
CA ARG A 86 4.59 -6.40 2.73
C ARG A 86 4.04 -6.10 1.34
N LEU A 87 4.76 -5.24 0.62
CA LEU A 87 4.54 -4.95 -0.78
C LEU A 87 5.59 -5.72 -1.60
N VAL A 88 5.13 -6.63 -2.45
CA VAL A 88 5.99 -7.55 -3.23
C VAL A 88 5.81 -7.27 -4.71
N ALA A 89 6.89 -7.23 -5.47
CA ALA A 89 6.85 -7.07 -6.93
C ALA A 89 6.18 -8.28 -7.60
N ALA A 90 5.11 -8.05 -8.36
CA ALA A 90 4.41 -9.08 -9.13
C ALA A 90 5.04 -9.34 -10.51
N GLU A 91 5.90 -8.42 -10.96
CA GLU A 91 6.71 -8.49 -12.18
C GLU A 91 8.08 -7.85 -11.90
N ASP A 92 9.02 -7.94 -12.84
CA ASP A 92 10.27 -7.17 -12.76
C ASP A 92 9.96 -5.69 -12.88
N ILE A 93 10.35 -4.90 -11.88
CA ILE A 93 10.18 -3.44 -11.89
C ILE A 93 11.37 -2.82 -12.60
N ILE A 94 11.08 -2.08 -13.65
CA ILE A 94 12.07 -1.54 -14.59
C ILE A 94 12.24 -0.04 -14.38
N GLU A 95 13.48 0.40 -14.29
CA GLU A 95 13.82 1.82 -14.32
C GLU A 95 13.62 2.34 -15.76
N PRO A 96 12.81 3.43 -15.95
CA PRO A 96 12.34 3.80 -17.28
C PRO A 96 13.43 4.40 -18.21
N ILE A 97 14.52 4.98 -17.68
CA ILE A 97 15.55 5.63 -18.52
C ILE A 97 16.46 4.60 -19.19
N HIS A 98 16.96 3.63 -18.43
CA HIS A 98 17.98 2.69 -18.89
C HIS A 98 17.45 1.26 -19.09
N GLY A 99 16.16 1.02 -18.77
CA GLY A 99 15.56 -0.31 -18.86
C GLY A 99 16.13 -1.33 -17.86
N LYS A 100 16.76 -0.87 -16.77
CA LYS A 100 17.35 -1.74 -15.76
C LYS A 100 16.31 -2.26 -14.79
N VAL A 101 16.35 -3.55 -14.47
CA VAL A 101 15.55 -4.12 -13.38
C VAL A 101 16.06 -3.55 -12.05
N ILE A 102 15.22 -2.83 -11.33
CA ILE A 102 15.52 -2.25 -10.01
C ILE A 102 14.92 -3.06 -8.86
N LEU A 103 13.88 -3.84 -9.13
CA LEU A 103 13.30 -4.80 -8.19
C LEU A 103 12.81 -6.01 -8.96
N PRO A 104 13.44 -7.20 -8.80
CA PRO A 104 13.02 -8.42 -9.47
C PRO A 104 11.65 -8.90 -8.98
N LYS A 105 10.91 -9.58 -9.85
CA LYS A 105 9.67 -10.27 -9.51
C LYS A 105 9.82 -11.16 -8.27
N GLY A 106 8.87 -11.08 -7.35
CA GLY A 106 8.84 -11.85 -6.11
C GLY A 106 9.67 -11.24 -4.98
N GLN A 107 10.42 -10.17 -5.21
CA GLN A 107 11.16 -9.46 -4.16
C GLN A 107 10.24 -8.48 -3.43
N THR A 108 10.45 -8.37 -2.13
CA THR A 108 9.76 -7.38 -1.28
C THR A 108 10.32 -5.99 -1.54
N TYR A 109 9.44 -5.05 -1.90
CA TYR A 109 9.78 -3.63 -1.99
C TYR A 109 9.95 -3.03 -0.59
N THR A 110 8.94 -3.22 0.27
CA THR A 110 8.98 -2.74 1.66
C THR A 110 7.98 -3.52 2.52
N GLU A 111 8.22 -3.49 3.83
CA GLU A 111 7.23 -3.85 4.84
C GLU A 111 6.70 -2.57 5.50
N PHE A 112 5.43 -2.59 5.91
CA PHE A 112 4.76 -1.45 6.51
C PHE A 112 3.71 -1.92 7.50
N THR A 113 3.39 -1.04 8.46
CA THR A 113 2.60 -1.41 9.64
C THR A 113 1.44 -0.43 9.81
N THR A 114 0.30 -0.93 10.26
CA THR A 114 -0.87 -0.12 10.56
C THR A 114 -0.70 0.70 11.83
N ASP A 115 -1.31 1.89 11.84
CA ASP A 115 -1.50 2.75 13.01
C ASP A 115 -2.70 2.32 13.86
N GLU A 116 -3.02 3.07 14.91
CA GLU A 116 -4.13 2.81 15.83
C GLU A 116 -5.49 2.76 15.14
N ASN A 117 -5.67 3.46 14.02
CA ASN A 117 -6.88 3.50 13.23
C ASN A 117 -6.92 2.39 12.15
N GLY A 118 -5.88 1.56 12.09
CA GLY A 118 -5.71 0.55 11.05
C GLY A 118 -5.27 1.11 9.70
N CYS A 119 -4.76 2.34 9.67
CA CYS A 119 -4.24 2.96 8.45
C CYS A 119 -2.75 2.68 8.28
N ALA A 120 -2.31 2.48 7.03
CA ALA A 120 -0.90 2.44 6.68
C ALA A 120 -0.67 3.10 5.31
N PHE A 121 0.50 3.72 5.13
CA PHE A 121 0.86 4.43 3.90
C PHE A 121 2.22 3.98 3.40
N VAL A 122 2.34 3.84 2.08
CA VAL A 122 3.62 3.62 1.39
C VAL A 122 3.72 4.63 0.28
N GLU A 123 4.82 5.38 0.25
CA GLU A 123 5.09 6.43 -0.74
C GLU A 123 6.28 6.07 -1.64
N HIS A 124 6.43 6.82 -2.72
CA HIS A 124 7.55 6.71 -3.67
C HIS A 124 7.70 5.31 -4.29
N ILE A 125 6.58 4.58 -4.45
CA ILE A 125 6.57 3.26 -5.07
C ILE A 125 6.89 3.41 -6.56
N PRO A 126 7.92 2.75 -7.11
CA PRO A 126 8.16 2.73 -8.55
C PRO A 126 6.94 2.20 -9.32
N LEU A 127 6.71 2.71 -10.53
CA LEU A 127 5.62 2.23 -11.38
C LEU A 127 5.79 0.74 -11.69
N GLY A 128 4.67 -0.01 -11.72
CA GLY A 128 4.64 -1.44 -12.01
C GLY A 128 3.55 -2.17 -11.21
N LYS A 129 3.57 -3.49 -11.27
CA LYS A 129 2.60 -4.36 -10.61
C LYS A 129 3.16 -4.97 -9.34
N TYR A 130 2.34 -4.96 -8.31
CA TYR A 130 2.69 -5.46 -6.98
C TYR A 130 1.55 -6.31 -6.42
N VAL A 131 1.86 -7.03 -5.34
CA VAL A 131 0.87 -7.65 -4.45
C VAL A 131 1.13 -7.21 -3.01
N VAL A 132 0.05 -6.93 -2.29
CA VAL A 132 0.06 -6.68 -0.85
C VAL A 132 -0.27 -7.99 -0.15
N GLN A 133 0.49 -8.33 0.89
CA GLN A 133 0.30 -9.53 1.73
C GLN A 133 0.38 -9.12 3.19
N GLU A 134 -0.55 -9.62 4.00
CA GLU A 134 -0.44 -9.56 5.45
C GLU A 134 0.53 -10.64 5.93
N ILE A 135 1.50 -10.29 6.77
CA ILE A 135 2.52 -11.21 7.27
C ILE A 135 2.49 -11.38 8.79
N GLN A 136 1.81 -10.45 9.46
CA GLN A 136 1.58 -10.53 10.91
C GLN A 136 0.26 -9.83 11.24
N THR A 137 -0.53 -10.45 12.10
CA THR A 137 -1.78 -9.88 12.63
C THR A 137 -1.72 -9.73 14.15
N LEU A 138 -2.80 -9.24 14.76
CA LEU A 138 -2.94 -9.08 16.20
C LEU A 138 -3.57 -10.32 16.83
N ASP A 139 -3.33 -10.52 18.12
CA ASP A 139 -3.99 -11.54 18.92
C ASP A 139 -5.52 -11.36 18.86
N GLY A 140 -6.23 -12.45 18.65
CA GLY A 140 -7.68 -12.48 18.48
C GLY A 140 -8.16 -12.27 17.03
N LEU A 141 -7.26 -12.02 16.08
CA LEU A 141 -7.56 -11.97 14.66
C LEU A 141 -6.97 -13.17 13.92
N VAL A 142 -7.64 -13.59 12.85
CA VAL A 142 -7.13 -14.60 11.92
C VAL A 142 -6.26 -13.93 10.88
N LEU A 143 -5.02 -14.43 10.67
CA LEU A 143 -4.13 -13.91 9.63
C LEU A 143 -4.80 -14.03 8.25
N ASN A 144 -4.85 -12.94 7.51
CA ASN A 144 -5.40 -12.92 6.16
C ASN A 144 -4.33 -13.30 5.14
N GLU A 145 -4.33 -14.56 4.70
CA GLU A 145 -3.36 -15.08 3.73
C GLU A 145 -3.66 -14.69 2.28
N THR A 146 -4.75 -13.95 2.03
CA THR A 146 -5.11 -13.47 0.69
C THR A 146 -4.07 -12.47 0.20
N THR A 147 -3.72 -12.58 -1.08
CA THR A 147 -2.85 -11.61 -1.75
C THR A 147 -3.68 -10.62 -2.56
N TYR A 148 -3.38 -9.34 -2.44
CA TYR A 148 -4.14 -8.24 -3.06
C TYR A 148 -3.29 -7.58 -4.15
N PRO A 149 -3.66 -7.71 -5.43
CA PRO A 149 -2.94 -7.06 -6.51
C PRO A 149 -3.16 -5.55 -6.48
N VAL A 150 -2.10 -4.79 -6.74
CA VAL A 150 -2.12 -3.35 -6.91
C VAL A 150 -1.19 -2.95 -8.05
N GLU A 151 -1.63 -2.02 -8.90
CA GLU A 151 -0.88 -1.56 -10.06
C GLU A 151 -0.73 -0.05 -10.03
N PHE A 152 0.51 0.41 -10.26
CA PHE A 152 0.86 1.81 -10.42
C PHE A 152 1.34 2.02 -11.86
N ASN A 153 0.51 2.59 -12.68
CA ASN A 153 0.79 2.92 -14.08
C ASN A 153 0.45 4.37 -14.35
N ALA A 154 1.22 5.03 -15.20
CA ALA A 154 0.91 6.36 -15.65
C ALA A 154 -0.42 6.36 -16.42
N GLU A 155 -1.34 7.23 -16.03
CA GLU A 155 -2.64 7.43 -16.69
C GLU A 155 -2.57 8.62 -17.67
N ASP A 156 -1.67 9.55 -17.40
CA ASP A 156 -1.34 10.72 -18.20
C ASP A 156 0.13 11.12 -17.99
N ASP A 157 0.59 12.20 -18.62
CA ASP A 157 1.94 12.74 -18.46
C ASP A 157 2.00 13.98 -17.54
N MET A 158 0.98 14.19 -16.70
CA MET A 158 0.86 15.34 -15.80
C MET A 158 0.76 14.94 -14.33
N THR A 159 0.29 13.73 -14.04
CA THR A 159 0.08 13.23 -12.67
C THR A 159 1.35 12.63 -12.10
N ALA A 160 2.02 13.34 -11.20
CA ALA A 160 3.29 12.89 -10.60
C ALA A 160 3.12 11.75 -9.61
N THR A 161 1.97 11.64 -8.94
CA THR A 161 1.71 10.60 -7.92
C THR A 161 0.42 9.85 -8.22
N ILE A 162 0.55 8.54 -8.41
CA ILE A 162 -0.56 7.63 -8.66
C ILE A 162 -1.03 7.05 -7.33
N HIS A 163 -2.22 7.46 -6.88
CA HIS A 163 -2.81 7.01 -5.62
C HIS A 163 -3.60 5.73 -5.80
N ARG A 164 -3.38 4.77 -4.90
CA ARG A 164 -4.19 3.55 -4.78
C ARG A 164 -4.63 3.37 -3.33
N LYS A 165 -5.87 2.93 -3.17
CA LYS A 165 -6.46 2.63 -1.86
C LYS A 165 -6.88 1.17 -1.80
N LEU A 166 -6.54 0.50 -0.70
CA LEU A 166 -6.84 -0.89 -0.45
C LEU A 166 -7.49 -1.04 0.94
N THR A 167 -8.59 -1.79 1.02
CA THR A 167 -9.22 -2.15 2.28
C THR A 167 -9.09 -3.66 2.48
N ILE A 168 -8.57 -4.07 3.64
CA ILE A 168 -8.38 -5.48 3.99
C ILE A 168 -9.07 -5.77 5.32
N THR A 169 -9.92 -6.81 5.33
CA THR A 169 -10.68 -7.22 6.51
C THR A 169 -10.13 -8.53 7.05
N ASN A 170 -9.93 -8.63 8.37
CA ASN A 170 -9.65 -9.89 9.05
C ASN A 170 -10.89 -10.40 9.78
N GLU A 171 -10.97 -11.72 9.82
CA GLU A 171 -11.92 -12.43 10.69
C GLU A 171 -11.38 -12.44 12.13
N ILE A 172 -12.30 -12.49 13.08
CA ILE A 172 -11.96 -12.71 14.49
C ILE A 172 -11.77 -14.20 14.77
N THR A 173 -10.89 -14.54 15.72
CA THR A 173 -10.72 -15.91 16.20
C THR A 173 -11.96 -16.34 16.97
N LYS A 174 -12.54 -17.49 16.60
CA LYS A 174 -13.75 -18.06 17.22
C LYS A 174 -13.37 -19.29 18.06
N THR A 175 -14.09 -19.50 19.15
CA THR A 175 -13.85 -20.63 20.05
C THR A 175 -15.11 -21.49 20.17
N ASP A 176 -14.96 -22.79 19.99
CA ASP A 176 -16.01 -23.77 20.21
C ASP A 176 -15.91 -24.32 21.66
N ILE A 177 -17.00 -24.20 22.40
CA ILE A 177 -17.08 -24.71 23.78
C ILE A 177 -18.07 -25.82 23.82
N THR A 178 -17.60 -27.02 24.19
CA THR A 178 -18.38 -28.25 24.33
C THR A 178 -18.54 -28.65 25.78
N LYS A 179 -19.70 -29.18 26.16
CA LYS A 179 -19.98 -29.72 27.49
C LYS A 179 -20.53 -31.11 27.36
N THR A 180 -19.67 -32.10 27.52
CA THR A 180 -20.00 -33.53 27.39
C THR A 180 -19.83 -34.31 28.71
N MET A 181 -20.32 -35.54 28.76
CA MET A 181 -20.01 -36.47 29.88
C MET A 181 -18.58 -36.96 29.78
N ILE A 182 -18.00 -37.40 30.92
CA ILE A 182 -16.61 -37.89 31.01
C ILE A 182 -16.35 -39.11 30.10
N THR A 183 -17.38 -39.86 29.78
CA THR A 183 -17.34 -41.02 28.87
C THR A 183 -17.48 -40.65 27.40
N GLY A 184 -17.53 -39.36 27.08
CA GLY A 184 -17.90 -38.84 25.75
C GLY A 184 -19.42 -38.91 25.51
N GLY A 185 -19.82 -38.51 24.30
CA GLY A 185 -21.23 -38.52 23.91
C GLY A 185 -21.74 -37.15 23.52
N PRO A 186 -23.06 -36.99 23.39
CA PRO A 186 -23.67 -35.71 22.98
C PRO A 186 -23.47 -34.62 24.05
N GLU A 187 -23.68 -33.38 23.64
CA GLU A 187 -23.70 -32.22 24.53
C GLU A 187 -24.64 -32.45 25.72
N THR A 188 -24.21 -32.01 26.89
CA THR A 188 -24.99 -32.16 28.14
C THR A 188 -25.66 -30.81 28.47
N PRO A 189 -27.00 -30.72 28.37
CA PRO A 189 -27.72 -29.46 28.61
C PRO A 189 -27.89 -29.15 30.10
N GLY A 190 -28.18 -27.90 30.42
CA GLY A 190 -28.60 -27.42 31.73
C GLY A 190 -27.49 -27.00 32.68
N ALA A 191 -26.23 -27.06 32.27
CA ALA A 191 -25.14 -26.51 33.07
C ALA A 191 -24.99 -24.99 32.81
N LYS A 192 -24.90 -24.23 33.89
CA LYS A 192 -24.53 -22.82 33.80
C LYS A 192 -23.00 -22.71 33.67
N LEU A 193 -22.53 -22.06 32.61
CA LEU A 193 -21.13 -21.90 32.27
C LEU A 193 -20.80 -20.39 32.17
N GLN A 194 -19.57 -20.06 32.52
CA GLN A 194 -19.03 -18.72 32.42
C GLN A 194 -17.63 -18.76 31.79
N VAL A 195 -17.32 -17.78 30.96
CA VAL A 195 -15.96 -17.41 30.59
C VAL A 195 -15.53 -16.29 31.51
N ILE A 196 -14.37 -16.45 32.13
CA ILE A 196 -13.82 -15.50 33.11
C ILE A 196 -12.43 -15.09 32.59
N ASP A 197 -12.11 -13.80 32.59
CA ASP A 197 -10.78 -13.30 32.26
C ASP A 197 -9.76 -13.50 33.41
N GLU A 198 -8.52 -13.11 33.18
CA GLU A 198 -7.44 -13.20 34.16
C GLU A 198 -7.65 -12.32 35.41
N GLU A 199 -8.53 -11.32 35.34
CA GLU A 199 -8.91 -10.43 36.42
C GLU A 199 -10.13 -10.96 37.21
N ASN A 200 -10.62 -12.16 36.91
CA ASN A 200 -11.80 -12.81 37.43
C ASN A 200 -13.12 -12.09 37.10
N THR A 201 -13.15 -11.32 36.03
CA THR A 201 -14.37 -10.70 35.52
C THR A 201 -15.09 -11.67 34.59
N VAL A 202 -16.41 -11.82 34.77
CA VAL A 202 -17.23 -12.65 33.89
C VAL A 202 -17.40 -11.92 32.56
N VAL A 203 -16.76 -12.44 31.50
CA VAL A 203 -16.84 -11.90 30.14
C VAL A 203 -18.05 -12.40 29.39
N ASP A 204 -18.48 -13.64 29.68
CA ASP A 204 -19.63 -14.26 29.06
C ASP A 204 -20.23 -15.35 29.96
N GLU A 205 -21.55 -15.57 29.86
CA GLU A 205 -22.21 -16.69 30.53
C GLU A 205 -23.38 -17.23 29.71
N TRP A 206 -23.61 -18.54 29.80
CA TRP A 206 -24.75 -19.21 29.15
C TRP A 206 -25.12 -20.49 29.87
N VAL A 207 -26.26 -21.07 29.46
CA VAL A 207 -26.66 -22.42 29.90
C VAL A 207 -26.40 -23.40 28.76
N SER A 208 -25.70 -24.50 29.03
CA SER A 208 -25.41 -25.51 28.01
C SER A 208 -26.69 -26.11 27.43
N ALA A 209 -26.68 -26.40 26.14
CA ALA A 209 -27.79 -26.99 25.39
C ALA A 209 -27.35 -28.31 24.73
N TYR A 210 -28.14 -28.86 23.85
CA TYR A 210 -27.79 -30.08 23.08
C TYR A 210 -26.88 -29.76 21.87
N GLN A 211 -26.40 -28.55 21.73
CA GLN A 211 -25.54 -28.12 20.65
C GLN A 211 -24.29 -27.46 21.20
N VAL A 212 -23.19 -27.55 20.45
CA VAL A 212 -21.96 -26.80 20.70
C VAL A 212 -22.25 -25.31 20.69
N VAL A 213 -21.67 -24.56 21.61
CA VAL A 213 -21.74 -23.10 21.64
C VAL A 213 -20.52 -22.54 20.98
N HIS A 214 -20.72 -21.79 19.93
CA HIS A 214 -19.68 -21.02 19.22
C HIS A 214 -19.54 -19.64 19.85
N LYS A 215 -18.35 -19.31 20.29
CA LYS A 215 -18.02 -18.02 20.96
C LYS A 215 -16.85 -17.32 20.29
#